data_b3b0347a050f1b8bf5bc53435a750485
#
_entry.id   b3b0347a050f1b8bf5bc53435a750485
#
_cell.length_a   1.000
_cell.length_b   1.000
_cell.length_c   1.000
_cell.angle_alpha   90.00
_cell.angle_beta   90.00
_cell.angle_gamma   90.00
#
_symmetry.space_group_name_H-M   'P 1'
#
loop_
_entity.id
_entity.type
_entity.pdbx_description
1 polymer ?
#
loop_
_entity_poly.entity_id
_entity_poly.type
_entity_poly.pdbx_seq_one_letter_code
_entity_poly.pdbx_strand_id
1 'polypeptide(L)'
;MANCGAINLQIDEIGSNLIGASEVLTLFLELYDQGIVKQKLTKNTTENQRSEDMDGKTPTNMLLFGTPSKLLDGGPTEDQFYSFLETGYARRCLFGVGHQDRKAFNSQTPAQIYENLTRKDNSTSINKWAIHFHKLADPAMYDWKMTVEDDVGIKLLTYKIECEKAAEILPDHEEIRKAELSHRYFKALKLAGAYAFIDESNEVEMGHLMSAILLVEQSGEAFQSILSREKTYVKLAKYISSVGTEVTHADLLEALPFYKSGNAARNELMTLATAWGYKKHIVIKKMYVDGIEFFKGETLAETNLNEITVSYSDHWAYNYLGEKVPFDQLHVMTQAAGTHWANHHFKNNHRAEENVIAGFNMVVVDVDGGVSVRTASDLMQKYKFLIYTTKRSTPEENRFRLMLPINYRLELDSDDYKEFMDSIMGWLPFKADEAANQRSRKWESYDGGTFTYNMDGQLLDALAFIPKTSKNEQYRKAYQTVESLDNMERWFAQRIAEGNRNNNMIRYALALVDGGMDLITVSKQVHAFNLKLNNPLSSDEIDTTILTSVAKRYQRA
;
A
#
# COMPACT_ATOMS: atom_id res chain seq x y z
N MET A 1 -28.38 39.63 1.96
CA MET A 1 -27.56 40.19 3.04
C MET A 1 -27.99 41.61 3.41
N ALA A 2 -28.12 42.51 2.46
CA ALA A 2 -28.47 43.93 2.76
C ALA A 2 -29.80 44.12 3.51
N ASN A 3 -30.75 43.20 3.36
CA ASN A 3 -32.08 43.28 3.98
C ASN A 3 -32.29 42.38 5.20
N CYS A 4 -31.31 41.57 5.57
CA CYS A 4 -31.40 40.63 6.68
C CYS A 4 -30.17 40.76 7.58
N GLY A 5 -30.37 41.12 8.84
CA GLY A 5 -29.30 41.30 9.81
C GLY A 5 -28.53 40.01 10.17
N ALA A 6 -29.04 38.83 9.75
CA ALA A 6 -28.40 37.53 9.94
C ALA A 6 -28.82 36.55 8.81
N ILE A 7 -27.96 35.60 8.49
CA ILE A 7 -28.23 34.57 7.48
C ILE A 7 -28.00 33.16 8.09
N ASN A 8 -28.97 32.27 7.85
CA ASN A 8 -28.80 30.86 8.09
C ASN A 8 -28.97 30.12 6.74
N LEU A 9 -27.88 29.50 6.25
CA LEU A 9 -27.84 28.76 5.01
C LEU A 9 -27.83 27.27 5.29
N GLN A 10 -28.81 26.55 4.77
CA GLN A 10 -28.83 25.09 4.82
C GLN A 10 -28.76 24.53 3.41
N ILE A 11 -27.84 23.58 3.18
CA ILE A 11 -27.66 22.90 1.88
C ILE A 11 -27.64 21.39 2.11
N ASP A 12 -28.60 20.70 1.52
CA ASP A 12 -28.81 19.26 1.75
C ASP A 12 -27.82 18.37 0.97
N GLU A 13 -27.26 18.83 -0.17
CA GLU A 13 -26.26 18.08 -0.93
C GLU A 13 -25.18 19.03 -1.45
N ILE A 14 -24.10 19.16 -0.68
CA ILE A 14 -23.01 20.08 -0.96
C ILE A 14 -22.27 19.73 -2.28
N GLY A 15 -22.14 18.46 -2.60
CA GLY A 15 -21.37 17.98 -3.77
C GLY A 15 -21.96 18.43 -5.10
N SER A 16 -23.28 18.54 -5.19
CA SER A 16 -23.95 18.97 -6.43
C SER A 16 -24.28 20.46 -6.46
N ASN A 17 -24.43 21.10 -5.31
CA ASN A 17 -25.05 22.42 -5.23
C ASN A 17 -24.09 23.57 -4.90
N LEU A 18 -22.98 23.33 -4.24
CA LEU A 18 -22.14 24.42 -3.71
C LEU A 18 -20.65 24.29 -4.03
N ILE A 19 -20.08 23.09 -4.05
CA ILE A 19 -18.61 22.90 -4.15
C ILE A 19 -18.01 23.56 -5.40
N GLY A 20 -18.74 23.64 -6.50
CA GLY A 20 -18.30 24.33 -7.72
C GLY A 20 -18.43 25.87 -7.69
N ALA A 21 -19.06 26.44 -6.67
CA ALA A 21 -19.34 27.88 -6.57
C ALA A 21 -18.28 28.62 -5.73
N SER A 22 -17.03 28.66 -6.19
CA SER A 22 -15.89 29.21 -5.45
C SER A 22 -16.05 30.66 -4.99
N GLU A 23 -16.73 31.48 -5.77
CA GLU A 23 -16.99 32.92 -5.42
C GLU A 23 -17.91 33.03 -4.20
N VAL A 24 -18.95 32.19 -4.14
CA VAL A 24 -19.90 32.18 -3.01
C VAL A 24 -19.17 31.65 -1.76
N LEU A 25 -18.38 30.60 -1.90
CA LEU A 25 -17.63 30.02 -0.79
C LEU A 25 -16.63 31.03 -0.19
N THR A 26 -15.92 31.81 -1.01
CA THR A 26 -14.99 32.83 -0.52
C THR A 26 -15.70 33.89 0.35
N LEU A 27 -16.92 34.27 0.00
CA LEU A 27 -17.71 35.21 0.77
C LEU A 27 -18.02 34.71 2.18
N PHE A 28 -18.35 33.44 2.32
CA PHE A 28 -18.65 32.84 3.65
C PHE A 28 -17.40 32.75 4.55
N LEU A 29 -16.21 32.64 3.98
CA LEU A 29 -14.97 32.69 4.78
C LEU A 29 -14.75 34.08 5.40
N GLU A 30 -15.04 35.16 4.65
CA GLU A 30 -14.95 36.51 5.18
C GLU A 30 -15.97 36.75 6.30
N LEU A 31 -17.19 36.27 6.13
CA LEU A 31 -18.25 36.36 7.15
C LEU A 31 -17.95 35.62 8.45
N TYR A 32 -17.22 34.51 8.38
CA TYR A 32 -16.89 33.70 9.55
C TYR A 32 -16.00 34.44 10.56
N ASP A 33 -15.01 35.23 10.08
CA ASP A 33 -14.01 35.82 10.95
C ASP A 33 -14.56 37.04 11.69
N GLN A 34 -15.15 38.01 10.97
CA GLN A 34 -15.60 39.30 11.55
C GLN A 34 -17.10 39.60 11.31
N GLY A 35 -17.77 38.76 10.55
CA GLY A 35 -19.14 39.00 10.13
C GLY A 35 -19.29 40.15 9.14
N ILE A 36 -18.20 40.60 8.53
CA ILE A 36 -18.15 41.76 7.61
C ILE A 36 -17.78 41.24 6.22
N VAL A 37 -18.53 41.67 5.22
CA VAL A 37 -18.20 41.44 3.80
C VAL A 37 -17.49 42.70 3.28
N LYS A 38 -16.28 42.51 2.78
CA LYS A 38 -15.57 43.59 2.07
C LYS A 38 -16.25 43.84 0.74
N GLN A 39 -16.46 45.14 0.45
CA GLN A 39 -17.06 45.59 -0.81
C GLN A 39 -16.29 45.00 -2.00
N LYS A 40 -16.94 44.19 -2.83
CA LYS A 40 -16.41 43.78 -4.13
C LYS A 40 -16.93 44.74 -5.18
N LEU A 41 -16.05 45.51 -5.80
CA LEU A 41 -16.38 46.32 -6.99
C LEU A 41 -16.69 45.37 -8.14
N THR A 42 -17.95 45.01 -8.30
CA THR A 42 -18.44 44.34 -9.51
C THR A 42 -18.50 45.34 -10.64
N LYS A 43 -18.02 44.95 -11.85
CA LYS A 43 -18.22 45.78 -13.05
C LYS A 43 -19.71 46.06 -13.18
N ASN A 44 -20.08 47.36 -13.15
CA ASN A 44 -21.43 47.81 -13.42
C ASN A 44 -21.79 47.43 -14.86
N THR A 45 -22.67 46.44 -15.00
CA THR A 45 -23.38 46.17 -16.25
C THR A 45 -24.76 46.82 -16.16
N THR A 46 -25.35 47.17 -17.30
CA THR A 46 -26.68 47.82 -17.41
C THR A 46 -27.79 47.06 -16.68
N GLU A 47 -27.57 45.78 -16.33
CA GLU A 47 -28.53 44.93 -15.61
C GLU A 47 -28.24 44.82 -14.10
N ASN A 48 -27.04 45.18 -13.61
CA ASN A 48 -26.63 45.09 -12.21
C ASN A 48 -26.13 46.43 -11.67
N GLN A 49 -27.03 47.35 -11.46
CA GLN A 49 -26.77 48.59 -10.73
C GLN A 49 -27.07 48.42 -9.23
N ARG A 50 -26.33 47.55 -8.54
CA ARG A 50 -26.42 47.44 -7.08
C ARG A 50 -25.29 48.29 -6.46
N SER A 51 -25.66 49.42 -5.92
CA SER A 51 -24.81 50.31 -5.09
C SER A 51 -25.16 50.19 -3.60
N GLU A 52 -25.50 48.99 -3.12
CA GLU A 52 -25.84 48.81 -1.71
C GLU A 52 -24.55 48.55 -0.91
N ASP A 53 -24.17 49.52 -0.09
CA ASP A 53 -23.14 49.35 0.94
C ASP A 53 -23.74 48.54 2.09
N MET A 54 -23.13 47.42 2.41
CA MET A 54 -23.47 46.68 3.64
C MET A 54 -22.67 47.28 4.78
N ASP A 55 -23.33 48.10 5.58
CA ASP A 55 -22.75 48.67 6.76
C ASP A 55 -23.07 47.78 7.97
N GLY A 56 -22.01 47.39 8.73
CA GLY A 56 -22.16 46.58 9.92
C GLY A 56 -21.85 45.08 9.75
N LYS A 57 -22.17 44.31 10.79
CA LYS A 57 -21.93 42.88 10.86
C LYS A 57 -23.15 42.08 10.42
N THR A 58 -22.95 41.04 9.61
CA THR A 58 -23.98 40.08 9.20
C THR A 58 -23.62 38.71 9.76
N PRO A 59 -24.10 38.30 10.94
CA PRO A 59 -23.90 36.95 11.46
C PRO A 59 -24.41 35.90 10.48
N THR A 60 -23.59 34.91 10.19
CA THR A 60 -23.94 33.89 9.21
C THR A 60 -23.64 32.51 9.75
N ASN A 61 -24.64 31.65 9.75
CA ASN A 61 -24.50 30.23 10.01
C ASN A 61 -24.68 29.43 8.73
N MET A 62 -23.91 28.37 8.60
CA MET A 62 -23.97 27.48 7.46
C MET A 62 -24.02 26.04 7.93
N LEU A 63 -25.07 25.32 7.51
CA LEU A 63 -25.25 23.90 7.75
C LEU A 63 -25.22 23.16 6.42
N LEU A 64 -24.23 22.31 6.25
CA LEU A 64 -23.98 21.59 5.00
C LEU A 64 -24.09 20.10 5.22
N PHE A 65 -24.86 19.43 4.37
CA PHE A 65 -24.96 17.99 4.34
C PHE A 65 -24.33 17.45 3.06
N GLY A 66 -23.74 16.28 3.13
CA GLY A 66 -23.16 15.62 1.98
C GLY A 66 -23.05 14.12 2.17
N THR A 67 -23.24 13.37 1.09
CA THR A 67 -23.09 11.92 1.09
C THR A 67 -21.64 11.56 0.87
N PRO A 68 -20.96 10.90 1.85
CA PRO A 68 -19.52 10.60 1.74
C PRO A 68 -19.14 9.82 0.47
N SER A 69 -20.02 8.93 -0.03
CA SER A 69 -19.76 8.18 -1.26
C SER A 69 -19.78 9.03 -2.53
N LYS A 70 -20.41 10.20 -2.50
CA LYS A 70 -20.41 11.16 -3.61
C LYS A 70 -19.30 12.20 -3.49
N LEU A 71 -19.01 12.65 -2.26
CA LEU A 71 -17.96 13.62 -2.00
C LEU A 71 -16.54 13.03 -2.17
N LEU A 72 -16.38 11.72 -1.92
CA LEU A 72 -15.11 11.00 -1.92
C LEU A 72 -15.20 9.80 -2.88
N ASP A 73 -15.51 10.09 -4.15
CA ASP A 73 -15.74 9.09 -5.19
C ASP A 73 -14.50 8.78 -6.03
N GLY A 74 -13.38 9.49 -5.79
CA GLY A 74 -12.15 9.40 -6.57
C GLY A 74 -12.21 10.17 -7.88
N GLY A 75 -13.17 11.10 -8.03
CA GLY A 75 -13.36 11.91 -9.23
C GLY A 75 -13.30 13.42 -8.97
N PRO A 76 -13.72 14.23 -9.94
CA PRO A 76 -13.68 15.69 -9.86
C PRO A 76 -14.37 16.28 -8.63
N THR A 77 -15.41 15.62 -8.12
CA THR A 77 -16.14 16.05 -6.91
C THR A 77 -15.24 15.91 -5.67
N GLU A 78 -14.45 14.87 -5.59
CA GLU A 78 -13.47 14.71 -4.50
C GLU A 78 -12.40 15.79 -4.57
N ASP A 79 -11.86 16.09 -5.76
CA ASP A 79 -10.86 17.14 -5.94
C ASP A 79 -11.40 18.50 -5.53
N GLN A 80 -12.65 18.82 -5.90
CA GLN A 80 -13.33 20.03 -5.50
C GLN A 80 -13.59 20.08 -3.98
N PHE A 81 -13.91 18.94 -3.36
CA PHE A 81 -14.08 18.88 -1.92
C PHE A 81 -12.76 19.10 -1.17
N TYR A 82 -11.66 18.51 -1.63
CA TYR A 82 -10.33 18.82 -1.06
C TYR A 82 -9.96 20.30 -1.24
N SER A 83 -10.18 20.87 -2.42
CA SER A 83 -9.97 22.31 -2.67
C SER A 83 -10.82 23.18 -1.74
N PHE A 84 -12.08 22.81 -1.50
CA PHE A 84 -12.93 23.47 -0.51
C PHE A 84 -12.32 23.44 0.90
N LEU A 85 -11.79 22.29 1.34
CA LEU A 85 -11.14 22.18 2.65
C LEU A 85 -9.87 23.03 2.73
N GLU A 86 -9.04 23.02 1.69
CA GLU A 86 -7.77 23.75 1.58
C GLU A 86 -7.97 25.26 1.59
N THR A 87 -9.05 25.78 0.98
CA THR A 87 -9.34 27.23 0.98
C THR A 87 -9.65 27.79 2.37
N GLY A 88 -9.71 26.93 3.40
CA GLY A 88 -9.81 27.34 4.80
C GLY A 88 -11.06 26.85 5.52
N TYR A 89 -11.92 26.08 4.88
CA TYR A 89 -13.11 25.50 5.54
C TYR A 89 -12.73 24.43 6.57
N ALA A 90 -11.65 23.67 6.36
CA ALA A 90 -11.16 22.70 7.33
C ALA A 90 -10.97 23.31 8.72
N ARG A 91 -10.40 24.49 8.79
CA ARG A 91 -10.15 25.22 10.06
C ARG A 91 -11.35 25.97 10.62
N ARG A 92 -12.44 26.13 9.86
CA ARG A 92 -13.61 26.91 10.26
C ARG A 92 -14.85 26.08 10.55
N CYS A 93 -15.02 24.95 9.87
CA CYS A 93 -16.16 24.08 10.03
C CYS A 93 -16.02 23.11 11.21
N LEU A 94 -17.13 22.78 11.81
CA LEU A 94 -17.31 21.58 12.62
C LEU A 94 -17.80 20.45 11.70
N PHE A 95 -17.27 19.26 11.89
CA PHE A 95 -17.59 18.08 11.07
C PHE A 95 -18.33 17.06 11.91
N GLY A 96 -19.32 16.42 11.31
CA GLY A 96 -20.01 15.30 11.90
C GLY A 96 -20.13 14.16 10.87
N VAL A 97 -20.02 12.92 11.32
CA VAL A 97 -20.23 11.72 10.50
C VAL A 97 -21.33 10.90 11.14
N GLY A 98 -22.41 10.70 10.40
CA GLY A 98 -23.48 9.78 10.83
C GLY A 98 -23.01 8.33 10.71
N HIS A 99 -22.97 7.61 11.82
CA HIS A 99 -22.78 6.17 11.81
C HIS A 99 -24.15 5.48 11.71
N GLN A 100 -24.35 4.70 10.66
CA GLN A 100 -25.48 3.77 10.65
C GLN A 100 -25.12 2.59 11.57
N ASP A 101 -25.69 2.55 12.74
CA ASP A 101 -25.70 1.34 13.56
C ASP A 101 -26.51 0.25 12.84
N ARG A 102 -25.83 -0.61 12.11
CA ARG A 102 -26.45 -1.74 11.37
C ARG A 102 -27.20 -2.72 12.30
N LYS A 103 -27.12 -2.55 13.62
CA LYS A 103 -27.70 -3.45 14.61
C LYS A 103 -29.07 -3.02 15.15
N ALA A 104 -29.49 -1.79 14.92
CA ALA A 104 -30.80 -1.33 15.34
C ALA A 104 -31.86 -1.64 14.27
N PHE A 105 -32.17 -2.91 14.07
CA PHE A 105 -33.48 -3.24 13.54
C PHE A 105 -34.51 -2.68 14.53
N ASN A 106 -35.32 -1.72 14.08
CA ASN A 106 -36.38 -1.21 14.89
C ASN A 106 -37.37 -2.37 15.19
N SER A 107 -37.34 -2.88 16.42
CA SER A 107 -38.22 -3.97 16.86
C SER A 107 -39.66 -3.53 17.05
N GLN A 108 -39.93 -2.22 16.84
CA GLN A 108 -41.27 -1.66 16.98
C GLN A 108 -42.16 -2.05 15.79
N THR A 109 -43.39 -2.35 16.08
CA THR A 109 -44.40 -2.56 15.03
C THR A 109 -44.75 -1.24 14.33
N PRO A 110 -45.23 -1.25 13.06
CA PRO A 110 -45.67 -0.04 12.37
C PRO A 110 -46.70 0.78 13.16
N ALA A 111 -47.58 0.12 13.92
CA ALA A 111 -48.55 0.78 14.80
C ALA A 111 -47.86 1.53 15.96
N GLN A 112 -46.86 0.94 16.59
CA GLN A 112 -46.06 1.60 17.65
C GLN A 112 -45.28 2.78 17.12
N ILE A 113 -44.70 2.66 15.91
CA ILE A 113 -43.97 3.76 15.25
C ILE A 113 -44.97 4.90 14.97
N TYR A 114 -46.13 4.60 14.43
CA TYR A 114 -47.15 5.61 14.14
C TYR A 114 -47.66 6.29 15.40
N GLU A 115 -47.93 5.54 16.46
CA GLU A 115 -48.33 6.07 17.76
C GLU A 115 -47.25 7.02 18.34
N ASN A 116 -45.98 6.64 18.26
CA ASN A 116 -44.87 7.48 18.71
C ASN A 116 -44.71 8.77 17.88
N LEU A 117 -44.92 8.70 16.57
CA LEU A 117 -44.87 9.87 15.68
C LEU A 117 -46.05 10.83 15.90
N THR A 118 -47.20 10.30 16.28
CA THR A 118 -48.44 11.09 16.49
C THR A 118 -48.61 11.54 17.94
N ARG A 119 -47.77 11.11 18.85
CA ARG A 119 -47.80 11.49 20.28
C ARG A 119 -47.60 13.00 20.43
N LYS A 120 -48.53 13.67 21.05
CA LYS A 120 -48.52 15.13 21.30
C LYS A 120 -47.63 15.55 22.49
N ASP A 121 -47.08 14.60 23.24
CA ASP A 121 -46.33 14.88 24.46
C ASP A 121 -44.97 15.59 24.25
N ASN A 122 -44.40 15.50 23.06
CA ASN A 122 -43.13 16.20 22.72
C ASN A 122 -43.31 17.71 22.52
N SER A 123 -44.55 18.22 22.43
CA SER A 123 -44.81 19.64 22.21
C SER A 123 -44.35 20.53 23.37
N THR A 124 -44.32 20.01 24.60
CA THR A 124 -43.97 20.78 25.80
C THR A 124 -42.49 21.16 25.83
N SER A 125 -41.59 20.23 25.46
CA SER A 125 -40.13 20.51 25.40
C SER A 125 -39.80 21.43 24.24
N ILE A 126 -40.39 21.20 23.06
CA ILE A 126 -40.24 22.05 21.89
C ILE A 126 -40.70 23.48 22.17
N ASN A 127 -41.88 23.62 22.80
CA ASN A 127 -42.42 24.92 23.16
C ASN A 127 -41.54 25.68 24.18
N LYS A 128 -40.95 25.00 25.17
CA LYS A 128 -39.98 25.63 26.10
C LYS A 128 -38.78 26.19 25.36
N TRP A 129 -38.17 25.41 24.45
CA TRP A 129 -37.04 25.86 23.66
C TRP A 129 -37.43 26.98 22.68
N ALA A 130 -38.62 26.92 22.09
CA ALA A 130 -39.13 27.97 21.21
C ALA A 130 -39.28 29.29 21.93
N ILE A 131 -39.83 29.29 23.14
CA ILE A 131 -39.96 30.50 24.01
C ILE A 131 -38.55 31.04 24.36
N HIS A 132 -37.63 30.16 24.76
CA HIS A 132 -36.27 30.53 25.11
C HIS A 132 -35.53 31.18 23.92
N PHE A 133 -35.53 30.54 22.77
CA PHE A 133 -34.91 31.11 21.55
C PHE A 133 -35.60 32.38 21.04
N HIS A 134 -36.91 32.52 21.24
CA HIS A 134 -37.60 33.77 20.94
C HIS A 134 -37.10 34.93 21.79
N LYS A 135 -36.83 34.69 23.09
CA LYS A 135 -36.22 35.68 23.99
C LYS A 135 -34.81 36.06 23.54
N LEU A 136 -33.97 35.07 23.19
CA LEU A 136 -32.62 35.32 22.69
C LEU A 136 -32.57 36.04 21.35
N ALA A 137 -33.65 35.95 20.55
CA ALA A 137 -33.80 36.66 19.28
C ALA A 137 -34.25 38.13 19.41
N ASP A 138 -34.46 38.61 20.64
CA ASP A 138 -34.80 40.02 20.86
C ASP A 138 -33.68 40.93 20.35
N PRO A 139 -33.99 42.01 19.60
CA PRO A 139 -33.02 42.99 19.13
C PRO A 139 -32.10 43.58 20.21
N ALA A 140 -32.58 43.64 21.47
CA ALA A 140 -31.78 44.08 22.62
C ALA A 140 -30.61 43.13 22.94
N MET A 141 -30.66 41.88 22.48
CA MET A 141 -29.58 40.89 22.64
C MET A 141 -28.50 41.01 21.55
N TYR A 142 -28.69 41.84 20.57
CA TYR A 142 -27.71 42.05 19.52
C TYR A 142 -26.43 42.77 20.04
N ASP A 143 -25.27 42.28 19.65
CA ASP A 143 -23.94 42.73 20.10
C ASP A 143 -23.71 42.62 21.62
N TRP A 144 -24.39 41.63 22.28
CA TRP A 144 -24.19 41.36 23.69
C TRP A 144 -22.72 41.03 23.96
N LYS A 145 -22.09 41.79 24.83
CA LYS A 145 -20.68 41.60 25.19
C LYS A 145 -20.57 40.60 26.34
N MET A 146 -19.74 39.60 26.13
CA MET A 146 -19.39 38.61 27.15
C MET A 146 -17.93 38.74 27.53
N THR A 147 -17.62 38.47 28.77
CA THR A 147 -16.26 38.40 29.31
C THR A 147 -15.83 36.96 29.42
N VAL A 148 -14.52 36.74 29.46
CA VAL A 148 -13.92 35.44 29.71
C VAL A 148 -13.14 35.52 31.00
N GLU A 149 -13.43 34.67 31.96
CA GLU A 149 -12.69 34.60 33.22
C GLU A 149 -11.21 34.24 32.97
N ASP A 150 -10.31 34.70 33.87
CA ASP A 150 -8.87 34.53 33.68
C ASP A 150 -8.44 33.06 33.63
N ASP A 151 -9.01 32.20 34.47
CA ASP A 151 -8.75 30.77 34.49
C ASP A 151 -9.25 30.06 33.23
N VAL A 152 -10.40 30.46 32.69
CA VAL A 152 -10.94 30.01 31.41
C VAL A 152 -10.05 30.43 30.26
N GLY A 153 -9.54 31.68 30.28
CA GLY A 153 -8.58 32.21 29.33
C GLY A 153 -7.27 31.43 29.34
N ILE A 154 -6.73 31.14 30.53
CA ILE A 154 -5.52 30.30 30.68
C ILE A 154 -5.75 28.88 30.15
N LYS A 155 -6.91 28.27 30.45
CA LYS A 155 -7.24 26.93 29.94
C LYS A 155 -7.35 26.92 28.41
N LEU A 156 -7.96 27.93 27.82
CA LEU A 156 -8.06 28.07 26.36
C LEU A 156 -6.67 28.20 25.70
N LEU A 157 -5.77 29.00 26.30
CA LEU A 157 -4.39 29.15 25.82
C LEU A 157 -3.59 27.85 25.95
N THR A 158 -3.80 27.11 27.05
CA THR A 158 -3.21 25.78 27.23
C THR A 158 -3.66 24.83 26.11
N TYR A 159 -4.96 24.78 25.84
CA TYR A 159 -5.52 23.98 24.75
C TYR A 159 -4.99 24.42 23.36
N LYS A 160 -4.83 25.72 23.14
CA LYS A 160 -4.20 26.22 21.93
C LYS A 160 -2.78 25.65 21.72
N ILE A 161 -1.94 25.73 22.77
CA ILE A 161 -0.56 25.22 22.73
C ILE A 161 -0.55 23.70 22.47
N GLU A 162 -1.47 22.95 23.08
CA GLU A 162 -1.62 21.52 22.86
C GLU A 162 -1.99 21.21 21.40
N CYS A 163 -2.94 21.94 20.81
CA CYS A 163 -3.32 21.81 19.40
C CYS A 163 -2.17 22.14 18.44
N GLU A 164 -1.43 23.22 18.70
CA GLU A 164 -0.30 23.64 17.87
C GLU A 164 0.82 22.58 17.90
N LYS A 165 1.19 22.08 19.09
CA LYS A 165 2.18 21.00 19.23
C LYS A 165 1.75 19.72 18.53
N ALA A 166 0.48 19.34 18.65
CA ALA A 166 -0.05 18.16 17.96
C ALA A 166 -0.04 18.34 16.43
N ALA A 167 -0.26 19.56 15.93
CA ALA A 167 -0.18 19.87 14.50
C ALA A 167 1.27 19.80 13.97
N GLU A 168 2.26 20.23 14.75
CA GLU A 168 3.68 20.17 14.36
C GLU A 168 4.20 18.73 14.16
N ILE A 169 3.67 17.77 14.90
CA ILE A 169 4.07 16.35 14.79
C ILE A 169 3.57 15.70 13.49
N LEU A 170 2.53 16.25 12.87
CA LEU A 170 1.99 15.70 11.63
C LEU A 170 2.99 15.89 10.46
N PRO A 171 3.04 14.94 9.51
CA PRO A 171 3.86 15.06 8.29
C PRO A 171 3.49 16.30 7.45
N ASP A 172 4.45 16.86 6.73
CA ASP A 172 4.24 18.10 5.95
C ASP A 172 3.15 17.98 4.88
N HIS A 173 2.97 16.81 4.30
CA HIS A 173 1.91 16.58 3.30
C HIS A 173 0.49 16.52 3.88
N GLU A 174 0.30 16.57 5.20
CA GLU A 174 -1.00 16.58 5.86
C GLU A 174 -1.48 18.02 6.19
N GLU A 175 -1.27 18.96 5.28
CA GLU A 175 -1.56 20.39 5.46
C GLU A 175 -2.99 20.69 5.93
N ILE A 176 -3.98 19.99 5.35
CA ILE A 176 -5.40 20.18 5.71
C ILE A 176 -5.65 19.78 7.17
N ARG A 177 -5.04 18.67 7.62
CA ARG A 177 -5.14 18.23 9.03
C ARG A 177 -4.41 19.16 9.98
N LYS A 178 -3.20 19.61 9.60
CA LYS A 178 -2.45 20.62 10.39
C LYS A 178 -3.28 21.88 10.57
N ALA A 179 -3.88 22.38 9.50
CA ALA A 179 -4.71 23.58 9.52
C ALA A 179 -5.97 23.41 10.38
N GLU A 180 -6.65 22.28 10.32
CA GLU A 180 -7.81 21.98 11.17
C GLU A 180 -7.41 21.94 12.64
N LEU A 181 -6.38 21.16 12.97
CA LEU A 181 -5.92 20.90 14.33
C LEU A 181 -5.42 22.20 15.02
N SER A 182 -4.58 22.97 14.34
CA SER A 182 -4.05 24.23 14.89
C SER A 182 -5.12 25.30 15.18
N HIS A 183 -6.30 25.20 14.55
CA HIS A 183 -7.39 26.16 14.70
C HIS A 183 -8.54 25.68 15.60
N ARG A 184 -8.45 24.49 16.20
CA ARG A 184 -9.49 23.93 17.08
C ARG A 184 -9.79 24.86 18.25
N TYR A 185 -8.77 25.46 18.87
CA TYR A 185 -8.95 26.39 19.97
C TYR A 185 -9.88 27.57 19.63
N PHE A 186 -9.81 28.05 18.40
CA PHE A 186 -10.65 29.18 17.97
C PHE A 186 -12.10 28.75 17.74
N LYS A 187 -12.34 27.54 17.24
CA LYS A 187 -13.67 26.95 17.18
C LYS A 187 -14.25 26.76 18.58
N ALA A 188 -13.43 26.25 19.54
CA ALA A 188 -13.83 26.07 20.91
C ALA A 188 -14.21 27.39 21.59
N LEU A 189 -13.44 28.47 21.36
CA LEU A 189 -13.77 29.80 21.89
C LEU A 189 -15.12 30.30 21.38
N LYS A 190 -15.34 30.24 20.05
CA LYS A 190 -16.61 30.67 19.44
C LYS A 190 -17.79 29.85 19.95
N LEU A 191 -17.61 28.57 20.12
CA LEU A 191 -18.65 27.67 20.58
C LEU A 191 -18.94 27.86 22.08
N ALA A 192 -17.91 28.11 22.90
CA ALA A 192 -18.07 28.43 24.33
C ALA A 192 -18.86 29.73 24.52
N GLY A 193 -18.58 30.75 23.71
CA GLY A 193 -19.37 31.99 23.69
C GLY A 193 -20.83 31.74 23.28
N ALA A 194 -21.07 30.86 22.30
CA ALA A 194 -22.44 30.49 21.91
C ALA A 194 -23.18 29.76 23.03
N TYR A 195 -22.51 28.89 23.79
CA TYR A 195 -23.11 28.20 24.95
C TYR A 195 -23.42 29.19 26.06
N ALA A 196 -22.50 30.09 26.40
CA ALA A 196 -22.75 31.14 27.39
C ALA A 196 -23.96 32.03 27.00
N PHE A 197 -24.08 32.37 25.70
CA PHE A 197 -25.24 33.12 25.18
C PHE A 197 -26.55 32.34 25.33
N ILE A 198 -26.55 31.04 25.02
CA ILE A 198 -27.72 30.18 25.21
C ILE A 198 -28.12 30.10 26.68
N ASP A 199 -27.15 30.06 27.58
CA ASP A 199 -27.39 30.00 29.03
C ASP A 199 -27.66 31.40 29.63
N GLU A 200 -27.79 32.44 28.82
CA GLU A 200 -28.00 33.83 29.21
C GLU A 200 -26.93 34.35 30.18
N SER A 201 -25.70 33.81 30.11
CA SER A 201 -24.57 34.23 30.94
C SER A 201 -23.80 35.41 30.28
N ASN A 202 -23.41 36.39 31.12
CA ASN A 202 -22.53 37.47 30.71
C ASN A 202 -21.07 37.08 30.66
N GLU A 203 -20.73 35.87 31.13
CA GLU A 203 -19.38 35.35 31.26
C GLU A 203 -19.29 33.95 30.66
N VAL A 204 -18.17 33.71 29.95
CA VAL A 204 -17.83 32.35 29.49
C VAL A 204 -17.17 31.63 30.64
N GLU A 205 -17.91 30.70 31.24
CA GLU A 205 -17.45 29.88 32.34
C GLU A 205 -16.68 28.64 31.87
N MET A 206 -15.97 27.98 32.81
CA MET A 206 -15.21 26.75 32.53
C MET A 206 -16.10 25.63 31.95
N GLY A 207 -17.36 25.52 32.40
CA GLY A 207 -18.32 24.54 31.87
C GLY A 207 -18.61 24.73 30.37
N HIS A 208 -18.80 25.98 29.93
CA HIS A 208 -19.01 26.32 28.54
C HIS A 208 -17.79 25.95 27.69
N LEU A 209 -16.56 26.30 28.16
CA LEU A 209 -15.32 25.99 27.44
C LEU A 209 -15.07 24.48 27.33
N MET A 210 -15.23 23.73 28.42
CA MET A 210 -14.99 22.29 28.40
C MET A 210 -15.99 21.54 27.52
N SER A 211 -17.26 21.95 27.49
CA SER A 211 -18.29 21.42 26.61
C SER A 211 -17.95 21.72 25.13
N ALA A 212 -17.45 22.92 24.87
CA ALA A 212 -17.01 23.32 23.53
C ALA A 212 -15.78 22.53 23.07
N ILE A 213 -14.77 22.37 23.91
CA ILE A 213 -13.59 21.54 23.62
C ILE A 213 -14.01 20.11 23.28
N LEU A 214 -14.87 19.49 24.11
CA LEU A 214 -15.36 18.14 23.85
C LEU A 214 -16.00 17.99 22.46
N LEU A 215 -16.89 18.91 22.09
CA LEU A 215 -17.52 18.87 20.77
C LEU A 215 -16.53 19.11 19.62
N VAL A 216 -15.57 20.01 19.81
CA VAL A 216 -14.53 20.29 18.79
C VAL A 216 -13.61 19.07 18.62
N GLU A 217 -13.25 18.37 19.68
CA GLU A 217 -12.48 17.11 19.57
C GLU A 217 -13.26 16.01 18.84
N GLN A 218 -14.52 15.80 19.17
CA GLN A 218 -15.41 14.89 18.44
C GLN A 218 -15.52 15.25 16.96
N SER A 219 -15.62 16.54 16.66
CA SER A 219 -15.59 17.04 15.29
C SER A 219 -14.27 16.75 14.60
N GLY A 220 -13.15 16.85 15.30
CA GLY A 220 -11.82 16.50 14.78
C GLY A 220 -11.68 15.02 14.47
N GLU A 221 -12.22 14.14 15.31
CA GLU A 221 -12.28 12.70 15.04
C GLU A 221 -13.13 12.39 13.80
N ALA A 222 -14.31 13.02 13.68
CA ALA A 222 -15.17 12.90 12.51
C ALA A 222 -14.46 13.37 11.24
N PHE A 223 -13.76 14.51 11.29
CA PHE A 223 -12.95 15.03 10.19
C PHE A 223 -11.85 14.08 9.77
N GLN A 224 -11.11 13.52 10.71
CA GLN A 224 -10.11 12.51 10.43
C GLN A 224 -10.70 11.27 9.78
N SER A 225 -11.86 10.81 10.25
CA SER A 225 -12.60 9.68 9.65
C SER A 225 -12.99 9.95 8.19
N ILE A 226 -13.38 11.19 7.86
CA ILE A 226 -13.68 11.61 6.48
C ILE A 226 -12.40 11.52 5.60
N LEU A 227 -11.28 12.08 6.07
CA LEU A 227 -10.02 12.12 5.30
C LEU A 227 -9.35 10.75 5.19
N SER A 228 -9.48 9.88 6.21
CA SER A 228 -8.88 8.55 6.24
C SER A 228 -9.71 7.50 5.50
N ARG A 229 -10.75 7.89 4.79
CA ARG A 229 -11.58 6.97 4.05
C ARG A 229 -10.78 6.20 3.01
N GLU A 230 -11.08 4.92 2.93
CA GLU A 230 -10.39 4.00 2.03
C GLU A 230 -10.55 4.40 0.56
N LYS A 231 -9.43 4.63 -0.12
CA LYS A 231 -9.39 5.06 -1.53
C LYS A 231 -9.96 4.00 -2.46
N THR A 232 -10.47 4.41 -3.62
CA THR A 232 -11.12 3.53 -4.60
C THR A 232 -10.23 2.40 -5.08
N TYR A 233 -8.93 2.67 -5.32
CA TYR A 233 -7.96 1.64 -5.72
C TYR A 233 -7.70 0.60 -4.62
N VAL A 234 -7.80 0.99 -3.34
CA VAL A 234 -7.70 0.06 -2.20
C VAL A 234 -8.90 -0.89 -2.17
N LYS A 235 -10.11 -0.32 -2.34
CA LYS A 235 -11.34 -1.11 -2.41
C LYS A 235 -11.32 -2.08 -3.59
N LEU A 236 -10.82 -1.64 -4.75
CA LEU A 236 -10.65 -2.49 -5.92
C LEU A 236 -9.72 -3.66 -5.65
N ALA A 237 -8.52 -3.40 -5.11
CA ALA A 237 -7.54 -4.44 -4.81
C ALA A 237 -8.09 -5.48 -3.80
N LYS A 238 -8.75 -5.01 -2.74
CA LYS A 238 -9.40 -5.88 -1.75
C LYS A 238 -10.55 -6.68 -2.35
N TYR A 239 -11.37 -6.06 -3.18
CA TYR A 239 -12.49 -6.74 -3.84
C TYR A 239 -11.96 -7.88 -4.71
N ILE A 240 -11.03 -7.60 -5.63
CA ILE A 240 -10.47 -8.62 -6.53
C ILE A 240 -9.82 -9.76 -5.74
N SER A 241 -9.13 -9.46 -4.63
CA SER A 241 -8.52 -10.52 -3.79
C SER A 241 -9.54 -11.31 -2.97
N SER A 242 -10.71 -10.75 -2.66
CA SER A 242 -11.74 -11.41 -1.85
C SER A 242 -12.68 -12.31 -2.66
N VAL A 243 -12.82 -12.08 -3.96
CA VAL A 243 -13.73 -12.86 -4.82
C VAL A 243 -13.24 -14.29 -5.01
N GLY A 244 -11.90 -14.51 -5.02
CA GLY A 244 -11.29 -15.84 -5.14
C GLY A 244 -11.37 -16.48 -6.53
N THR A 245 -12.19 -15.94 -7.41
CA THR A 245 -12.34 -16.35 -8.82
C THR A 245 -11.84 -15.25 -9.76
N GLU A 246 -11.78 -15.58 -11.05
CA GLU A 246 -11.46 -14.63 -12.09
C GLU A 246 -12.63 -13.67 -12.32
N VAL A 247 -12.32 -12.39 -12.46
CA VAL A 247 -13.30 -11.32 -12.74
C VAL A 247 -12.89 -10.54 -13.99
N THR A 248 -13.86 -10.09 -14.74
CA THR A 248 -13.66 -9.24 -15.92
C THR A 248 -13.92 -7.77 -15.59
N HIS A 249 -13.64 -6.89 -16.54
CA HIS A 249 -14.07 -5.48 -16.43
C HIS A 249 -15.58 -5.31 -16.30
N ALA A 250 -16.38 -6.20 -16.90
CA ALA A 250 -17.84 -6.16 -16.78
C ALA A 250 -18.29 -6.47 -15.36
N ASP A 251 -17.76 -7.54 -14.76
CA ASP A 251 -18.05 -7.92 -13.37
C ASP A 251 -17.68 -6.80 -12.38
N LEU A 252 -16.55 -6.13 -12.63
CA LEU A 252 -16.11 -5.00 -11.80
C LEU A 252 -17.03 -3.78 -11.95
N LEU A 253 -17.56 -3.52 -13.17
CA LEU A 253 -18.52 -2.44 -13.40
C LEU A 253 -19.84 -2.69 -12.69
N GLU A 254 -20.32 -3.93 -12.68
CA GLU A 254 -21.55 -4.31 -12.00
C GLU A 254 -21.42 -4.27 -10.47
N ALA A 255 -20.30 -4.76 -9.96
CA ALA A 255 -20.08 -4.91 -8.52
C ALA A 255 -19.64 -3.62 -7.80
N LEU A 256 -18.93 -2.73 -8.51
CA LEU A 256 -18.25 -1.58 -7.90
C LEU A 256 -18.74 -0.26 -8.51
N PRO A 257 -19.60 0.50 -7.80
CA PRO A 257 -20.17 1.75 -8.34
C PRO A 257 -19.14 2.82 -8.74
N PHE A 258 -17.95 2.78 -8.16
CA PHE A 258 -16.86 3.70 -8.49
C PHE A 258 -16.01 3.25 -9.69
N TYR A 259 -16.18 2.02 -10.19
CA TYR A 259 -15.44 1.51 -11.34
C TYR A 259 -16.07 2.04 -12.63
N LYS A 260 -15.35 2.89 -13.36
CA LYS A 260 -15.90 3.62 -14.51
C LYS A 260 -15.61 2.90 -15.84
N SER A 261 -16.45 3.11 -16.84
CA SER A 261 -16.31 2.46 -18.15
C SER A 261 -15.18 2.99 -19.04
N GLY A 262 -14.63 4.18 -18.78
CA GLY A 262 -13.56 4.78 -19.59
C GLY A 262 -12.24 4.02 -19.47
N ASN A 263 -11.61 3.64 -20.60
CA ASN A 263 -10.38 2.83 -20.63
C ASN A 263 -9.22 3.45 -19.84
N ALA A 264 -8.99 4.75 -19.99
CA ALA A 264 -7.90 5.44 -19.28
C ALA A 264 -8.09 5.37 -17.75
N ALA A 265 -9.28 5.69 -17.26
CA ALA A 265 -9.60 5.66 -15.82
C ALA A 265 -9.52 4.24 -15.24
N ARG A 266 -9.97 3.22 -15.98
CA ARG A 266 -9.86 1.81 -15.56
C ARG A 266 -8.40 1.38 -15.42
N ASN A 267 -7.57 1.69 -16.43
CA ASN A 267 -6.18 1.30 -16.44
C ASN A 267 -5.39 1.99 -15.31
N GLU A 268 -5.65 3.27 -15.08
CA GLU A 268 -5.05 4.02 -13.98
C GLU A 268 -5.46 3.42 -12.62
N LEU A 269 -6.75 3.20 -12.40
CA LEU A 269 -7.27 2.62 -11.18
C LEU A 269 -6.71 1.21 -10.92
N MET A 270 -6.61 0.37 -11.96
CA MET A 270 -6.03 -0.96 -11.86
C MET A 270 -4.53 -0.89 -11.57
N THR A 271 -3.80 0.04 -12.18
CA THR A 271 -2.37 0.26 -11.91
C THR A 271 -2.13 0.66 -10.45
N LEU A 272 -2.93 1.59 -9.92
CA LEU A 272 -2.86 2.01 -8.52
C LEU A 272 -3.25 0.86 -7.57
N ALA A 273 -4.30 0.09 -7.90
CA ALA A 273 -4.72 -1.06 -7.11
C ALA A 273 -3.63 -2.14 -7.05
N THR A 274 -2.97 -2.42 -8.17
CA THR A 274 -1.85 -3.37 -8.25
C THR A 274 -0.65 -2.88 -7.46
N ALA A 275 -0.27 -1.61 -7.59
CA ALA A 275 0.86 -1.01 -6.88
C ALA A 275 0.63 -0.99 -5.36
N TRP A 276 -0.59 -0.67 -4.92
CA TRP A 276 -0.97 -0.74 -3.51
C TRP A 276 -1.01 -2.19 -3.01
N GLY A 277 -1.54 -3.10 -3.83
CA GLY A 277 -1.60 -4.52 -3.55
C GLY A 277 -0.24 -5.09 -3.19
N TYR A 278 0.79 -4.82 -3.97
CA TYR A 278 2.16 -5.28 -3.67
C TYR A 278 2.68 -4.83 -2.30
N LYS A 279 2.28 -3.64 -1.81
CA LYS A 279 2.64 -3.16 -0.47
C LYS A 279 1.87 -3.85 0.66
N LYS A 280 0.77 -4.53 0.32
CA LYS A 280 -0.14 -5.20 1.26
C LYS A 280 -0.25 -6.69 1.00
N HIS A 281 0.78 -7.27 0.35
CA HIS A 281 0.87 -8.70 0.06
C HIS A 281 -0.30 -9.22 -0.80
N ILE A 282 -0.91 -8.35 -1.60
CA ILE A 282 -1.93 -8.72 -2.58
C ILE A 282 -1.32 -8.67 -3.97
N VAL A 283 -1.44 -9.77 -4.69
CA VAL A 283 -1.04 -9.86 -6.10
C VAL A 283 -2.29 -9.95 -6.97
N ILE A 284 -2.34 -9.14 -8.03
CA ILE A 284 -3.39 -9.20 -9.05
C ILE A 284 -2.76 -9.80 -10.30
N LYS A 285 -3.17 -11.02 -10.64
CA LYS A 285 -2.83 -11.70 -11.89
C LYS A 285 -3.73 -11.22 -13.01
N LYS A 286 -3.19 -11.09 -14.21
CA LYS A 286 -3.89 -10.64 -15.41
C LYS A 286 -3.72 -11.69 -16.51
N MET A 287 -4.83 -12.08 -17.11
CA MET A 287 -4.87 -13.10 -18.17
C MET A 287 -5.72 -12.59 -19.33
N TYR A 288 -5.39 -13.08 -20.54
CA TYR A 288 -6.15 -12.81 -21.75
C TYR A 288 -6.66 -14.14 -22.31
N VAL A 289 -7.98 -14.25 -22.46
CA VAL A 289 -8.63 -15.39 -23.08
C VAL A 289 -9.59 -14.84 -24.13
N ASP A 290 -9.42 -15.23 -25.39
CA ASP A 290 -10.24 -14.81 -26.53
C ASP A 290 -10.39 -13.27 -26.65
N GLY A 291 -9.33 -12.52 -26.32
CA GLY A 291 -9.32 -11.07 -26.36
C GLY A 291 -9.98 -10.38 -25.15
N ILE A 292 -10.50 -11.15 -24.20
CA ILE A 292 -11.08 -10.65 -22.94
C ILE A 292 -10.02 -10.69 -21.84
N GLU A 293 -9.99 -9.62 -21.05
CA GLU A 293 -9.07 -9.47 -19.93
C GLU A 293 -9.73 -9.96 -18.64
N PHE A 294 -9.06 -10.89 -17.95
CA PHE A 294 -9.46 -11.46 -16.67
C PHE A 294 -8.46 -11.06 -15.59
N PHE A 295 -8.96 -10.78 -14.39
CA PHE A 295 -8.17 -10.47 -13.21
C PHE A 295 -8.46 -11.48 -12.11
N LYS A 296 -7.39 -11.94 -11.44
CA LYS A 296 -7.49 -12.80 -10.26
C LYS A 296 -6.59 -12.26 -9.16
N GLY A 297 -7.17 -11.97 -8.02
CA GLY A 297 -6.43 -11.50 -6.84
C GLY A 297 -6.08 -12.65 -5.89
N GLU A 298 -4.93 -12.51 -5.27
CA GLU A 298 -4.43 -13.47 -4.27
C GLU A 298 -3.73 -12.70 -3.15
N THR A 299 -4.09 -12.99 -1.91
CA THR A 299 -3.37 -12.46 -0.74
C THR A 299 -2.27 -13.45 -0.37
N LEU A 300 -1.02 -13.02 -0.46
CA LEU A 300 0.15 -13.84 -0.17
C LEU A 300 0.43 -13.90 1.34
N ALA A 301 0.67 -15.10 1.84
CA ALA A 301 1.16 -15.31 3.20
C ALA A 301 2.69 -15.20 3.23
N GLU A 302 3.24 -14.41 4.16
CA GLU A 302 4.70 -14.34 4.35
C GLU A 302 5.26 -15.68 4.82
N THR A 303 6.47 -16.00 4.35
CA THR A 303 7.16 -17.23 4.74
C THR A 303 7.60 -17.16 6.19
N ASN A 304 7.18 -18.14 6.98
CA ASN A 304 7.73 -18.45 8.28
C ASN A 304 8.90 -19.43 8.11
N LEU A 305 10.12 -19.03 8.44
CA LEU A 305 11.31 -19.89 8.34
C LEU A 305 11.29 -21.09 9.29
N ASN A 306 10.44 -21.09 10.30
CA ASN A 306 10.23 -22.24 11.18
C ASN A 306 9.24 -23.27 10.59
N GLU A 307 8.64 -22.96 9.42
CA GLU A 307 7.59 -23.76 8.81
C GLU A 307 7.82 -23.96 7.30
N ILE A 308 9.01 -24.42 6.92
CA ILE A 308 9.31 -24.75 5.53
C ILE A 308 8.57 -26.02 5.13
N THR A 309 7.84 -25.93 4.03
CA THR A 309 7.05 -27.07 3.50
C THR A 309 7.97 -28.10 2.87
N VAL A 310 7.96 -29.31 3.40
CA VAL A 310 8.68 -30.47 2.84
C VAL A 310 7.84 -31.73 2.98
N SER A 311 8.14 -32.72 2.15
CA SER A 311 7.67 -34.10 2.35
C SER A 311 8.81 -35.06 2.07
N TYR A 312 8.84 -36.18 2.75
CA TYR A 312 9.91 -37.17 2.61
C TYR A 312 9.39 -38.60 2.73
N SER A 313 10.12 -39.55 2.16
CA SER A 313 9.83 -40.97 2.14
C SER A 313 11.10 -41.79 1.95
N ASP A 314 11.07 -43.03 2.39
CA ASP A 314 12.03 -44.08 2.04
C ASP A 314 11.72 -44.71 0.65
N HIS A 315 10.57 -44.39 0.08
CA HIS A 315 10.12 -44.88 -1.20
C HIS A 315 10.09 -43.75 -2.26
N TRP A 316 10.41 -44.04 -3.50
CA TRP A 316 10.51 -43.04 -4.57
C TRP A 316 9.16 -42.42 -5.00
N ALA A 317 8.00 -43.01 -4.72
CA ALA A 317 6.69 -42.51 -5.11
C ALA A 317 5.62 -42.50 -3.99
N TYR A 318 5.71 -43.39 -3.01
CA TYR A 318 4.67 -43.58 -1.99
C TYR A 318 5.17 -43.24 -0.59
N ASN A 319 4.25 -43.16 0.36
CA ASN A 319 4.51 -42.89 1.78
C ASN A 319 5.19 -41.55 2.06
N TYR A 320 4.97 -40.55 1.21
CA TYR A 320 5.50 -39.19 1.45
C TYR A 320 4.80 -38.52 2.64
N LEU A 321 5.49 -38.42 3.75
CA LEU A 321 5.02 -37.72 4.94
C LEU A 321 5.26 -36.23 4.76
N GLY A 322 4.18 -35.44 4.80
CA GLY A 322 4.25 -34.00 4.71
C GLY A 322 4.50 -33.34 6.07
N GLU A 323 5.55 -32.55 6.18
CA GLU A 323 5.91 -31.82 7.40
C GLU A 323 6.26 -30.37 7.13
N LYS A 324 6.21 -29.55 8.19
CA LYS A 324 6.74 -28.20 8.22
C LYS A 324 7.93 -28.19 9.18
N VAL A 325 9.09 -27.83 8.65
CA VAL A 325 10.36 -27.92 9.39
C VAL A 325 11.10 -26.58 9.38
N PRO A 326 11.89 -26.26 10.43
CA PRO A 326 12.73 -25.07 10.43
C PRO A 326 13.78 -25.13 9.31
N PHE A 327 14.03 -24.00 8.67
CA PHE A 327 14.99 -23.89 7.56
C PHE A 327 16.42 -24.29 7.98
N ASP A 328 16.85 -23.94 9.18
CA ASP A 328 18.16 -24.25 9.72
C ASP A 328 18.35 -25.75 10.04
N GLN A 329 17.28 -26.55 10.03
CA GLN A 329 17.32 -28.00 10.28
C GLN A 329 17.15 -28.83 8.99
N LEU A 330 16.99 -28.23 7.82
CA LEU A 330 16.80 -28.96 6.57
C LEU A 330 17.96 -29.90 6.21
N HIS A 331 19.17 -29.61 6.67
CA HIS A 331 20.33 -30.47 6.46
C HIS A 331 20.14 -31.86 7.05
N VAL A 332 19.38 -32.02 8.12
CA VAL A 332 19.08 -33.31 8.72
C VAL A 332 18.40 -34.24 7.70
N MET A 333 17.41 -33.70 6.99
CA MET A 333 16.72 -34.41 5.93
C MET A 333 17.64 -34.68 4.73
N THR A 334 18.42 -33.70 4.28
CA THR A 334 19.27 -33.81 3.08
C THR A 334 20.44 -34.77 3.29
N GLN A 335 20.83 -35.06 4.56
CA GLN A 335 21.89 -36.00 4.94
C GLN A 335 21.35 -37.40 5.38
N ALA A 336 20.05 -37.62 5.30
CA ALA A 336 19.45 -38.89 5.68
C ALA A 336 19.61 -39.96 4.58
N ALA A 337 20.35 -41.04 4.84
CA ALA A 337 20.59 -42.10 3.86
C ALA A 337 19.29 -42.74 3.36
N GLY A 338 19.20 -42.96 2.05
CA GLY A 338 18.07 -43.65 1.43
C GLY A 338 16.74 -42.89 1.44
N THR A 339 16.77 -41.59 1.81
CA THR A 339 15.57 -40.75 1.86
C THR A 339 15.37 -39.99 0.56
N HIS A 340 14.12 -39.98 0.10
CA HIS A 340 13.65 -39.12 -0.99
C HIS A 340 12.78 -38.02 -0.42
N TRP A 341 12.89 -36.79 -0.94
CA TRP A 341 12.11 -35.65 -0.45
C TRP A 341 11.64 -34.74 -1.57
N ALA A 342 10.68 -33.88 -1.27
CA ALA A 342 10.14 -32.83 -2.15
C ALA A 342 9.78 -31.57 -1.36
N ASN A 343 9.68 -30.44 -2.04
CA ASN A 343 9.29 -29.14 -1.46
C ASN A 343 7.77 -28.86 -1.56
N HIS A 344 6.97 -29.92 -1.72
CA HIS A 344 5.50 -29.89 -1.72
C HIS A 344 4.94 -31.03 -0.89
N HIS A 345 3.70 -30.86 -0.42
CA HIS A 345 2.92 -31.96 0.17
C HIS A 345 2.09 -32.67 -0.90
N PHE A 346 1.71 -33.90 -0.63
CA PHE A 346 0.96 -34.73 -1.56
C PHE A 346 -0.29 -35.34 -0.91
N LYS A 347 -1.41 -35.36 -1.65
CA LYS A 347 -2.63 -36.06 -1.24
C LYS A 347 -2.33 -37.56 -1.16
N ASN A 348 -2.93 -38.23 -0.17
CA ASN A 348 -2.78 -39.69 0.04
C ASN A 348 -1.31 -40.16 0.16
N ASN A 349 -0.39 -39.23 0.54
CA ASN A 349 1.04 -39.55 0.64
C ASN A 349 1.65 -40.14 -0.64
N HIS A 350 1.01 -39.89 -1.79
CA HIS A 350 1.45 -40.36 -3.10
C HIS A 350 2.00 -39.23 -3.94
N ARG A 351 3.30 -39.27 -4.22
CA ARG A 351 4.02 -38.27 -5.02
C ARG A 351 3.69 -38.44 -6.50
N ALA A 352 2.73 -37.66 -6.96
CA ALA A 352 2.34 -37.51 -8.36
C ALA A 352 1.89 -36.05 -8.59
N GLU A 353 1.97 -35.57 -9.82
CA GLU A 353 1.66 -34.15 -10.11
C GLU A 353 0.20 -33.80 -9.77
N GLU A 354 -0.73 -34.70 -10.07
CA GLU A 354 -2.15 -34.59 -9.75
C GLU A 354 -2.46 -34.61 -8.25
N ASN A 355 -1.54 -35.11 -7.43
CA ASN A 355 -1.69 -35.20 -5.98
C ASN A 355 -1.01 -34.05 -5.23
N VAL A 356 -0.36 -33.12 -5.92
CA VAL A 356 0.30 -31.99 -5.28
C VAL A 356 -0.72 -31.15 -4.53
N ILE A 357 -0.45 -30.89 -3.25
CA ILE A 357 -1.17 -29.92 -2.44
C ILE A 357 -0.48 -28.58 -2.66
N ALA A 358 -1.23 -27.60 -3.16
CA ALA A 358 -0.70 -26.27 -3.43
C ALA A 358 -0.16 -25.61 -2.16
N GLY A 359 0.96 -24.93 -2.30
CA GLY A 359 1.58 -24.18 -1.21
C GLY A 359 3.01 -24.62 -0.93
N PHE A 360 3.98 -23.84 -1.40
CA PHE A 360 5.41 -24.00 -1.14
C PHE A 360 6.02 -22.64 -0.77
N ASN A 361 7.11 -22.67 -0.03
CA ASN A 361 7.81 -21.48 0.44
C ASN A 361 9.33 -21.56 0.30
N MET A 362 9.79 -22.52 -0.50
CA MET A 362 11.19 -22.76 -0.82
C MET A 362 11.31 -23.30 -2.24
N VAL A 363 12.26 -22.80 -3.01
CA VAL A 363 12.64 -23.36 -4.31
C VAL A 363 13.89 -24.22 -4.17
N VAL A 364 13.99 -25.22 -5.03
CA VAL A 364 15.13 -26.14 -5.10
C VAL A 364 15.63 -26.18 -6.52
N VAL A 365 16.93 -26.00 -6.69
CA VAL A 365 17.59 -25.97 -7.99
C VAL A 365 18.68 -27.03 -8.02
N ASP A 366 18.73 -27.84 -9.08
CA ASP A 366 19.76 -28.86 -9.31
C ASP A 366 20.86 -28.29 -10.19
N VAL A 367 22.10 -28.39 -9.75
CA VAL A 367 23.28 -27.87 -10.47
C VAL A 367 24.22 -29.03 -10.78
N ASP A 368 24.33 -29.35 -12.06
CA ASP A 368 25.09 -30.48 -12.58
C ASP A 368 26.45 -30.05 -13.16
N GLY A 369 27.23 -29.28 -12.37
CA GLY A 369 28.56 -28.81 -12.78
C GLY A 369 28.60 -27.38 -13.32
N GLY A 370 29.75 -26.96 -13.86
CA GLY A 370 29.95 -25.63 -14.45
C GLY A 370 30.20 -24.51 -13.42
N VAL A 371 30.01 -24.77 -12.13
CA VAL A 371 30.30 -23.86 -11.01
C VAL A 371 30.64 -24.64 -9.76
N SER A 372 31.61 -24.17 -8.98
CA SER A 372 31.93 -24.80 -7.69
C SER A 372 30.91 -24.39 -6.61
N VAL A 373 30.74 -25.22 -5.57
CA VAL A 373 29.93 -24.89 -4.38
C VAL A 373 30.37 -23.58 -3.76
N ARG A 374 31.69 -23.33 -3.71
CA ARG A 374 32.27 -22.11 -3.17
C ARG A 374 31.85 -20.88 -3.98
N THR A 375 32.02 -20.94 -5.31
CA THR A 375 31.65 -19.85 -6.20
C THR A 375 30.15 -19.58 -6.16
N ALA A 376 29.31 -20.62 -6.16
CA ALA A 376 27.87 -20.51 -6.01
C ALA A 376 27.49 -19.84 -4.69
N SER A 377 28.14 -20.22 -3.58
CA SER A 377 27.94 -19.59 -2.27
C SER A 377 28.32 -18.09 -2.27
N ASP A 378 29.45 -17.75 -2.86
CA ASP A 378 29.94 -16.36 -2.96
C ASP A 378 29.02 -15.48 -3.82
N LEU A 379 28.53 -16.01 -4.95
CA LEU A 379 27.61 -15.30 -5.83
C LEU A 379 26.23 -15.10 -5.19
N MET A 380 25.77 -16.08 -4.42
CA MET A 380 24.47 -16.08 -3.76
C MET A 380 24.50 -15.47 -2.34
N GLN A 381 25.62 -14.94 -1.86
CA GLN A 381 25.82 -14.45 -0.48
C GLN A 381 24.76 -13.45 0.00
N LYS A 382 24.13 -12.71 -0.92
CA LYS A 382 23.04 -11.79 -0.60
C LYS A 382 21.77 -12.51 -0.10
N TYR A 383 21.59 -13.77 -0.45
CA TYR A 383 20.37 -14.54 -0.18
C TYR A 383 20.59 -15.58 0.89
N LYS A 384 19.52 -15.93 1.63
CA LYS A 384 19.50 -17.12 2.46
C LYS A 384 19.49 -18.35 1.58
N PHE A 385 20.32 -19.32 1.91
CA PHE A 385 20.35 -20.58 1.19
C PHE A 385 20.87 -21.74 2.05
N LEU A 386 20.53 -22.95 1.65
CA LEU A 386 21.22 -24.17 1.93
C LEU A 386 21.72 -24.76 0.62
N ILE A 387 23.00 -25.06 0.51
CA ILE A 387 23.61 -25.88 -0.54
C ILE A 387 24.02 -27.21 0.05
N TYR A 388 23.72 -28.30 -0.64
CA TYR A 388 24.26 -29.63 -0.30
C TYR A 388 24.70 -30.39 -1.56
N THR A 389 25.80 -31.15 -1.45
CA THR A 389 26.37 -31.93 -2.56
C THR A 389 25.60 -33.23 -2.76
N THR A 390 25.48 -33.66 -4.02
CA THR A 390 24.82 -34.92 -4.37
C THR A 390 25.82 -36.08 -4.45
N LYS A 391 25.36 -37.31 -4.48
CA LYS A 391 26.18 -38.54 -4.58
C LYS A 391 27.16 -38.56 -5.76
N ARG A 392 26.83 -37.84 -6.85
CA ARG A 392 27.65 -37.76 -8.06
C ARG A 392 28.61 -36.57 -8.08
N SER A 393 28.69 -35.79 -7.01
CA SER A 393 29.61 -34.65 -6.90
C SER A 393 31.04 -35.15 -6.75
N THR A 394 31.95 -34.55 -7.56
CA THR A 394 33.41 -34.77 -7.43
C THR A 394 34.10 -33.41 -7.27
N PRO A 395 35.37 -33.37 -6.82
CA PRO A 395 36.13 -32.11 -6.76
C PRO A 395 36.24 -31.40 -8.11
N GLU A 396 36.31 -32.14 -9.20
CA GLU A 396 36.46 -31.65 -10.57
C GLU A 396 35.11 -31.20 -11.16
N GLU A 397 34.03 -31.91 -10.81
CA GLU A 397 32.68 -31.62 -11.27
C GLU A 397 31.73 -31.56 -10.07
N ASN A 398 31.56 -30.35 -9.55
CA ASN A 398 30.69 -30.13 -8.39
C ASN A 398 29.22 -30.28 -8.83
N ARG A 399 28.50 -31.19 -8.17
CA ARG A 399 27.08 -31.40 -8.35
C ARG A 399 26.37 -31.18 -7.01
N PHE A 400 25.48 -30.23 -6.97
CA PHE A 400 24.83 -29.82 -5.73
C PHE A 400 23.42 -29.33 -5.95
N ARG A 401 22.65 -29.26 -4.88
CA ARG A 401 21.35 -28.63 -4.86
C ARG A 401 21.40 -27.34 -4.04
N LEU A 402 20.81 -26.29 -4.61
CA LEU A 402 20.63 -25.01 -3.99
C LEU A 402 19.17 -24.87 -3.56
N MET A 403 18.95 -24.71 -2.25
CA MET A 403 17.64 -24.50 -1.65
C MET A 403 17.54 -23.04 -1.22
N LEU A 404 16.57 -22.31 -1.77
CA LEU A 404 16.33 -20.87 -1.51
C LEU A 404 14.94 -20.69 -0.90
N PRO A 405 14.81 -20.25 0.35
CA PRO A 405 13.53 -19.84 0.90
C PRO A 405 13.08 -18.55 0.21
N ILE A 406 11.81 -18.50 -0.18
CA ILE A 406 11.18 -17.34 -0.81
C ILE A 406 10.38 -16.55 0.21
N ASN A 407 10.15 -15.26 -0.05
CA ASN A 407 9.50 -14.35 0.90
C ASN A 407 8.01 -14.63 1.14
N TYR A 408 7.35 -15.38 0.24
CA TYR A 408 5.94 -15.74 0.37
C TYR A 408 5.72 -17.25 0.17
N ARG A 409 4.69 -17.77 0.86
CA ARG A 409 4.14 -19.07 0.51
C ARG A 409 3.25 -18.90 -0.73
N LEU A 410 3.60 -19.61 -1.80
CA LEU A 410 2.93 -19.51 -3.10
C LEU A 410 2.08 -20.74 -3.40
N GLU A 411 0.93 -20.50 -4.06
CA GLU A 411 0.01 -21.55 -4.52
C GLU A 411 -0.10 -21.47 -6.05
N LEU A 412 0.88 -22.04 -6.75
CA LEU A 412 0.92 -22.07 -8.21
C LEU A 412 0.40 -23.41 -8.74
N ASP A 413 -0.34 -23.37 -9.85
CA ASP A 413 -0.66 -24.57 -10.61
C ASP A 413 0.59 -25.13 -11.31
N SER A 414 0.45 -26.21 -12.10
CA SER A 414 1.58 -26.88 -12.75
C SER A 414 2.28 -25.97 -13.76
N ASP A 415 1.51 -25.24 -14.56
CA ASP A 415 2.03 -24.42 -15.64
C ASP A 415 2.66 -23.13 -15.07
N ASP A 416 1.99 -22.46 -14.15
CA ASP A 416 2.51 -21.30 -13.45
C ASP A 416 3.80 -21.65 -12.65
N TYR A 417 3.85 -22.83 -12.02
CA TYR A 417 5.06 -23.27 -11.30
C TYR A 417 6.23 -23.52 -12.24
N LYS A 418 5.97 -24.12 -13.41
CA LYS A 418 6.99 -24.32 -14.43
C LYS A 418 7.56 -22.98 -14.92
N GLU A 419 6.70 -22.03 -15.30
CA GLU A 419 7.13 -20.70 -15.75
C GLU A 419 7.87 -19.93 -14.64
N PHE A 420 7.43 -20.10 -13.39
CA PHE A 420 8.08 -19.53 -12.20
C PHE A 420 9.50 -20.08 -12.03
N MET A 421 9.68 -21.40 -12.09
CA MET A 421 10.99 -22.04 -11.95
C MET A 421 11.91 -21.72 -13.13
N ASP A 422 11.40 -21.70 -14.37
CA ASP A 422 12.16 -21.32 -15.56
C ASP A 422 12.67 -19.87 -15.43
N SER A 423 11.85 -18.96 -14.89
CA SER A 423 12.26 -17.58 -14.62
C SER A 423 13.36 -17.50 -13.55
N ILE A 424 13.29 -18.31 -12.49
CA ILE A 424 14.33 -18.38 -11.44
C ILE A 424 15.62 -18.97 -12.02
N MET A 425 15.55 -20.05 -12.79
CA MET A 425 16.74 -20.65 -13.41
C MET A 425 17.42 -19.68 -14.39
N GLY A 426 16.65 -18.89 -15.14
CA GLY A 426 17.18 -17.80 -15.97
C GLY A 426 17.80 -16.65 -15.16
N TRP A 427 17.33 -16.39 -13.96
CA TRP A 427 17.85 -15.37 -13.06
C TRP A 427 19.15 -15.78 -12.36
N LEU A 428 19.36 -17.08 -12.10
CA LEU A 428 20.58 -17.57 -11.43
C LEU A 428 21.86 -17.22 -12.20
N PRO A 429 22.99 -17.00 -11.49
CA PRO A 429 24.28 -16.70 -12.14
C PRO A 429 24.96 -17.90 -12.81
N PHE A 430 24.40 -19.09 -12.70
CA PHE A 430 24.91 -20.34 -13.28
C PHE A 430 23.77 -21.18 -13.85
N LYS A 431 24.10 -22.10 -14.72
CA LYS A 431 23.12 -23.01 -15.31
C LYS A 431 22.60 -24.01 -14.29
N ALA A 432 21.33 -24.31 -14.37
CA ALA A 432 20.64 -25.31 -13.59
C ALA A 432 19.95 -26.35 -14.50
N ASP A 433 19.59 -27.50 -13.97
CA ASP A 433 18.82 -28.53 -14.70
C ASP A 433 17.39 -28.02 -14.98
N GLU A 434 17.11 -27.66 -16.24
CA GLU A 434 15.81 -27.15 -16.67
C GLU A 434 14.68 -28.20 -16.51
N ALA A 435 15.00 -29.49 -16.44
CA ALA A 435 14.03 -30.54 -16.18
C ALA A 435 13.54 -30.57 -14.72
N ALA A 436 14.14 -29.76 -13.84
CA ALA A 436 13.81 -29.68 -12.42
C ALA A 436 12.67 -28.71 -12.09
N ASN A 437 11.79 -28.37 -13.04
CA ASN A 437 10.72 -27.38 -12.93
C ASN A 437 9.32 -27.97 -12.66
N GLN A 438 9.23 -29.20 -12.11
CA GLN A 438 7.97 -29.87 -11.77
C GLN A 438 7.70 -29.78 -10.26
N ARG A 439 6.43 -29.54 -9.85
CA ARG A 439 6.03 -29.51 -8.44
C ARG A 439 6.23 -30.86 -7.73
N SER A 440 6.08 -31.95 -8.47
CA SER A 440 6.28 -33.31 -7.98
C SER A 440 7.73 -33.80 -8.08
N ARG A 441 8.70 -32.91 -8.39
CA ARG A 441 10.13 -33.29 -8.45
C ARG A 441 10.58 -33.88 -7.12
N LYS A 442 11.19 -35.07 -7.17
CA LYS A 442 11.84 -35.70 -6.00
C LYS A 442 13.32 -35.36 -5.98
N TRP A 443 13.82 -35.22 -4.78
CA TRP A 443 15.23 -35.04 -4.47
C TRP A 443 15.70 -36.23 -3.65
N GLU A 444 16.91 -36.68 -3.85
CA GLU A 444 17.53 -37.75 -3.09
C GLU A 444 18.53 -37.17 -2.09
N SER A 445 18.42 -37.60 -0.86
CA SER A 445 19.35 -37.26 0.22
C SER A 445 20.63 -38.07 0.10
N TYR A 446 21.73 -37.54 0.60
CA TYR A 446 23.02 -38.22 0.56
C TYR A 446 23.83 -37.94 1.84
N ASP A 447 24.09 -38.96 2.62
CA ASP A 447 24.78 -38.91 3.92
C ASP A 447 26.29 -38.71 3.83
N GLY A 448 26.92 -39.00 2.68
CA GLY A 448 28.34 -38.75 2.40
C GLY A 448 28.62 -37.35 1.84
N GLY A 449 27.61 -36.50 1.71
CA GLY A 449 27.73 -35.16 1.14
C GLY A 449 28.14 -34.10 2.15
N THR A 450 28.51 -32.94 1.62
CA THR A 450 28.74 -31.71 2.42
C THR A 450 27.56 -30.76 2.26
N PHE A 451 27.34 -29.91 3.26
CA PHE A 451 26.33 -28.85 3.17
C PHE A 451 26.88 -27.51 3.69
N THR A 452 26.30 -26.43 3.20
CA THR A 452 26.66 -25.07 3.60
C THR A 452 25.40 -24.21 3.67
N TYR A 453 25.25 -23.46 4.77
CA TYR A 453 24.20 -22.48 4.95
C TYR A 453 24.70 -21.05 4.77
N ASN A 454 23.86 -20.18 4.26
CA ASN A 454 23.90 -18.75 4.50
C ASN A 454 22.61 -18.31 5.23
N MET A 455 22.72 -18.07 6.53
CA MET A 455 21.59 -17.63 7.36
C MET A 455 21.44 -16.12 7.46
N ASP A 456 22.47 -15.35 7.08
CA ASP A 456 22.47 -13.88 7.20
C ASP A 456 21.87 -13.18 5.97
N GLY A 457 21.73 -13.92 4.86
CA GLY A 457 21.15 -13.40 3.63
C GLY A 457 19.64 -13.09 3.75
N GLN A 458 19.11 -12.35 2.79
CA GLN A 458 17.68 -12.09 2.67
C GLN A 458 16.94 -13.26 1.99
N LEU A 459 15.62 -13.36 2.20
CA LEU A 459 14.78 -14.27 1.43
C LEU A 459 14.75 -13.86 -0.04
N LEU A 460 14.60 -14.82 -0.95
CA LEU A 460 14.41 -14.52 -2.36
C LEU A 460 13.04 -13.85 -2.57
N ASP A 461 13.03 -12.64 -3.14
CA ASP A 461 11.77 -11.98 -3.49
C ASP A 461 11.13 -12.68 -4.70
N ALA A 462 10.06 -13.42 -4.43
CA ALA A 462 9.35 -14.20 -5.43
C ALA A 462 8.46 -13.37 -6.37
N LEU A 463 8.12 -12.12 -6.00
CA LEU A 463 7.12 -11.32 -6.73
C LEU A 463 7.46 -11.09 -8.20
N ALA A 464 8.75 -10.96 -8.53
CA ALA A 464 9.20 -10.77 -9.91
C ALA A 464 9.02 -12.03 -10.79
N PHE A 465 8.89 -13.20 -10.17
CA PHE A 465 8.84 -14.49 -10.85
C PHE A 465 7.41 -15.08 -10.92
N ILE A 466 6.44 -14.53 -10.14
CA ILE A 466 5.05 -15.01 -10.19
C ILE A 466 4.43 -14.69 -11.55
N PRO A 467 4.05 -15.69 -12.34
CA PRO A 467 3.51 -15.50 -13.70
C PRO A 467 2.25 -14.61 -13.72
N LYS A 468 1.97 -14.01 -14.86
CA LYS A 468 0.76 -13.21 -15.13
C LYS A 468 0.62 -11.97 -14.23
N THR A 469 1.70 -11.51 -13.62
CA THR A 469 1.73 -10.29 -12.80
C THR A 469 2.47 -9.16 -13.52
N SER A 470 2.16 -7.92 -13.19
CA SER A 470 2.85 -6.76 -13.78
C SER A 470 4.34 -6.71 -13.43
N LYS A 471 4.76 -7.21 -12.27
CA LYS A 471 6.18 -7.34 -11.92
C LYS A 471 6.89 -8.40 -12.77
N ASN A 472 6.23 -9.52 -13.03
CA ASN A 472 6.78 -10.55 -13.92
C ASN A 472 6.89 -10.06 -15.36
N GLU A 473 5.90 -9.33 -15.87
CA GLU A 473 5.99 -8.72 -17.20
C GLU A 473 7.17 -7.74 -17.30
N GLN A 474 7.40 -6.91 -16.30
CA GLN A 474 8.56 -6.01 -16.24
C GLN A 474 9.87 -6.79 -16.21
N TYR A 475 9.94 -7.85 -15.38
CA TYR A 475 11.09 -8.73 -15.33
C TYR A 475 11.37 -9.39 -16.69
N ARG A 476 10.35 -9.96 -17.35
CA ARG A 476 10.49 -10.60 -18.66
C ARG A 476 10.95 -9.63 -19.75
N LYS A 477 10.41 -8.41 -19.77
CA LYS A 477 10.88 -7.35 -20.71
C LYS A 477 12.35 -7.01 -20.46
N ALA A 478 12.74 -6.82 -19.20
CA ALA A 478 14.14 -6.57 -18.84
C ALA A 478 15.04 -7.77 -19.19
N TYR A 479 14.57 -9.00 -18.98
CA TYR A 479 15.29 -10.22 -19.34
C TYR A 479 15.52 -10.34 -20.87
N GLN A 480 14.51 -10.04 -21.68
CA GLN A 480 14.62 -10.06 -23.14
C GLN A 480 15.71 -9.12 -23.67
N THR A 481 15.95 -7.98 -23.03
CA THR A 481 17.02 -7.04 -23.45
C THR A 481 18.43 -7.60 -23.25
N VAL A 482 18.60 -8.62 -22.44
CA VAL A 482 19.88 -9.27 -22.08
C VAL A 482 19.89 -10.77 -22.39
N GLU A 483 18.95 -11.26 -23.19
CA GLU A 483 18.79 -12.69 -23.51
C GLU A 483 20.02 -13.27 -24.23
N SER A 484 20.75 -12.44 -25.00
CA SER A 484 21.99 -12.83 -25.71
C SER A 484 23.18 -13.08 -24.77
N LEU A 485 23.05 -12.69 -23.49
CA LEU A 485 24.07 -12.92 -22.46
C LEU A 485 23.85 -14.30 -21.81
N ASP A 486 24.93 -14.96 -21.39
CA ASP A 486 24.80 -16.15 -20.56
C ASP A 486 24.34 -15.78 -19.12
N ASN A 487 24.04 -16.79 -18.29
CA ASN A 487 23.53 -16.56 -16.93
C ASN A 487 24.49 -15.70 -16.09
N MET A 488 25.78 -15.97 -16.16
CA MET A 488 26.76 -15.24 -15.37
C MET A 488 26.97 -13.83 -15.90
N GLU A 489 27.04 -13.65 -17.22
CA GLU A 489 27.10 -12.34 -17.86
C GLU A 489 25.90 -11.48 -17.48
N ARG A 490 24.66 -12.02 -17.55
CA ARG A 490 23.43 -11.33 -17.13
C ARG A 490 23.48 -10.92 -15.67
N TRP A 491 23.91 -11.83 -14.79
CA TRP A 491 24.01 -11.57 -13.35
C TRP A 491 24.93 -10.40 -13.05
N PHE A 492 26.10 -10.34 -13.71
CA PHE A 492 27.05 -9.26 -13.51
C PHE A 492 26.64 -7.98 -14.22
N ALA A 493 26.09 -8.04 -15.44
CA ALA A 493 25.62 -6.88 -16.19
C ALA A 493 24.57 -6.06 -15.41
N GLN A 494 23.67 -6.72 -14.70
CA GLN A 494 22.66 -6.07 -13.86
C GLN A 494 23.22 -5.40 -12.59
N ARG A 495 24.44 -5.73 -12.20
CA ARG A 495 25.11 -5.24 -10.97
C ARG A 495 26.24 -4.26 -11.25
N ILE A 496 26.67 -4.17 -12.48
CA ILE A 496 27.71 -3.23 -12.93
C ILE A 496 27.07 -1.84 -13.00
N ALA A 497 27.65 -0.90 -12.23
CA ALA A 497 27.31 0.51 -12.23
C ALA A 497 28.58 1.35 -12.16
N GLU A 498 28.47 2.64 -12.39
CA GLU A 498 29.58 3.58 -12.21
C GLU A 498 30.13 3.50 -10.78
N GLY A 499 31.46 3.38 -10.65
CA GLY A 499 32.16 3.24 -9.36
C GLY A 499 32.36 1.80 -8.85
N ASN A 500 31.65 0.79 -9.38
CA ASN A 500 31.83 -0.61 -8.98
C ASN A 500 32.24 -1.56 -10.12
N ARG A 501 32.45 -1.04 -11.32
CA ARG A 501 32.65 -1.79 -12.56
C ARG A 501 33.84 -2.75 -12.46
N ASN A 502 35.01 -2.26 -12.06
CA ASN A 502 36.23 -3.06 -11.93
C ASN A 502 36.05 -4.22 -10.95
N ASN A 503 35.44 -3.97 -9.79
CA ASN A 503 35.19 -5.01 -8.78
C ASN A 503 34.27 -6.11 -9.32
N ASN A 504 33.21 -5.76 -10.05
CA ASN A 504 32.31 -6.76 -10.63
C ASN A 504 32.97 -7.53 -11.78
N MET A 505 33.79 -6.88 -12.61
CA MET A 505 34.56 -7.56 -13.66
C MET A 505 35.62 -8.51 -13.09
N ILE A 506 36.30 -8.13 -12.01
CA ILE A 506 37.22 -9.03 -11.30
C ILE A 506 36.46 -10.23 -10.74
N ARG A 507 35.30 -10.03 -10.09
CA ARG A 507 34.48 -11.12 -9.55
C ARG A 507 33.96 -12.04 -10.66
N TYR A 508 33.56 -11.50 -11.81
CA TYR A 508 33.17 -12.27 -12.98
C TYR A 508 34.33 -13.14 -13.46
N ALA A 509 35.51 -12.55 -13.67
CA ALA A 509 36.69 -13.27 -14.12
C ALA A 509 37.13 -14.37 -13.14
N LEU A 510 37.08 -14.10 -11.83
CA LEU A 510 37.37 -15.08 -10.79
C LEU A 510 36.37 -16.24 -10.78
N ALA A 511 35.09 -15.97 -11.00
CA ALA A 511 34.07 -17.00 -11.09
C ALA A 511 34.31 -17.95 -12.29
N LEU A 512 34.80 -17.44 -13.42
CA LEU A 512 35.21 -18.25 -14.58
C LEU A 512 36.42 -19.14 -14.26
N VAL A 513 37.42 -18.59 -13.56
CA VAL A 513 38.60 -19.35 -13.11
C VAL A 513 38.20 -20.46 -12.16
N ASP A 514 37.37 -20.14 -11.15
CA ASP A 514 36.89 -21.12 -10.18
C ASP A 514 35.98 -22.20 -10.85
N GLY A 515 35.40 -21.89 -12.01
CA GLY A 515 34.68 -22.82 -12.89
C GLY A 515 35.59 -23.71 -13.75
N GLY A 516 36.92 -23.64 -13.57
CA GLY A 516 37.91 -24.48 -14.25
C GLY A 516 38.41 -23.94 -15.59
N MET A 517 38.13 -22.69 -15.94
CA MET A 517 38.62 -22.11 -17.19
C MET A 517 40.06 -21.67 -17.06
N ASP A 518 40.86 -21.93 -18.12
CA ASP A 518 42.21 -21.42 -18.21
C ASP A 518 42.27 -19.89 -18.41
N LEU A 519 43.37 -19.27 -18.03
CA LEU A 519 43.54 -17.82 -18.06
C LEU A 519 43.40 -17.19 -19.46
N ILE A 520 43.72 -17.94 -20.52
CA ILE A 520 43.61 -17.47 -21.89
C ILE A 520 42.13 -17.37 -22.28
N THR A 521 41.36 -18.39 -21.94
CA THR A 521 39.92 -18.44 -22.18
C THR A 521 39.20 -17.39 -21.35
N VAL A 522 39.58 -17.22 -20.06
CA VAL A 522 39.06 -16.17 -19.17
C VAL A 522 39.32 -14.79 -19.77
N SER A 523 40.54 -14.51 -20.25
CA SER A 523 40.86 -13.23 -20.89
C SER A 523 39.93 -12.93 -22.08
N LYS A 524 39.75 -13.90 -22.97
CA LYS A 524 38.84 -13.75 -24.13
C LYS A 524 37.41 -13.48 -23.73
N GLN A 525 36.89 -14.20 -22.72
CA GLN A 525 35.51 -14.02 -22.25
C GLN A 525 35.32 -12.69 -21.55
N VAL A 526 36.26 -12.24 -20.74
CA VAL A 526 36.19 -10.94 -20.05
C VAL A 526 36.15 -9.79 -21.07
N HIS A 527 37.02 -9.83 -22.11
CA HIS A 527 36.98 -8.85 -23.18
C HIS A 527 35.65 -8.90 -23.97
N ALA A 528 35.16 -10.10 -24.31
CA ALA A 528 33.91 -10.28 -25.04
C ALA A 528 32.71 -9.78 -24.23
N PHE A 529 32.66 -10.07 -22.93
CA PHE A 529 31.61 -9.56 -22.03
C PHE A 529 31.67 -8.04 -21.90
N ASN A 530 32.86 -7.46 -21.71
CA ASN A 530 33.03 -6.01 -21.63
C ASN A 530 32.47 -5.28 -22.85
N LEU A 531 32.65 -5.81 -24.05
CA LEU A 531 32.13 -5.24 -25.31
C LEU A 531 30.57 -5.25 -25.36
N LYS A 532 29.92 -6.14 -24.61
CA LYS A 532 28.46 -6.23 -24.53
C LYS A 532 27.86 -5.26 -23.51
N LEU A 533 28.69 -4.59 -22.68
CA LEU A 533 28.23 -3.62 -21.68
C LEU A 533 27.94 -2.25 -22.29
N ASN A 534 26.95 -1.54 -21.77
CA ASN A 534 26.59 -0.19 -22.22
C ASN A 534 27.74 0.82 -22.10
N ASN A 535 28.60 0.66 -21.08
CA ASN A 535 29.77 1.50 -20.81
C ASN A 535 31.00 0.60 -20.61
N PRO A 536 31.65 0.12 -21.69
CA PRO A 536 32.80 -0.77 -21.57
C PRO A 536 34.02 -0.07 -20.95
N LEU A 537 34.84 -0.84 -20.24
CA LEU A 537 36.16 -0.44 -19.80
C LEU A 537 37.12 -0.41 -21.00
N SER A 538 38.21 0.35 -20.91
CA SER A 538 39.26 0.28 -21.92
C SER A 538 39.97 -1.09 -21.87
N SER A 539 40.47 -1.58 -23.04
CA SER A 539 41.23 -2.84 -23.08
C SER A 539 42.44 -2.81 -22.14
N ASP A 540 43.13 -1.67 -22.09
CA ASP A 540 44.26 -1.45 -21.20
C ASP A 540 43.89 -1.63 -19.71
N GLU A 541 42.73 -1.13 -19.30
CA GLU A 541 42.27 -1.27 -17.91
C GLU A 541 41.89 -2.72 -17.58
N ILE A 542 41.33 -3.45 -18.53
CA ILE A 542 41.06 -4.89 -18.36
C ILE A 542 42.37 -5.65 -18.19
N ASP A 543 43.34 -5.43 -19.05
CA ASP A 543 44.60 -6.18 -19.01
C ASP A 543 45.46 -5.84 -17.80
N THR A 544 45.61 -4.56 -17.47
CA THR A 544 46.47 -4.09 -16.38
C THR A 544 45.88 -4.26 -15.00
N THR A 545 44.55 -4.11 -14.86
CA THR A 545 43.88 -4.12 -13.55
C THR A 545 43.15 -5.43 -13.28
N ILE A 546 42.31 -5.86 -14.22
CA ILE A 546 41.40 -7.00 -14.02
C ILE A 546 42.17 -8.31 -14.16
N LEU A 547 42.74 -8.56 -15.33
CA LEU A 547 43.45 -9.81 -15.63
C LEU A 547 44.71 -10.00 -14.80
N THR A 548 45.44 -8.92 -14.48
CA THR A 548 46.58 -8.96 -13.55
C THR A 548 46.15 -9.38 -12.13
N SER A 549 45.03 -8.89 -11.64
CA SER A 549 44.48 -9.26 -10.33
C SER A 549 44.05 -10.73 -10.30
N VAL A 550 43.44 -11.22 -11.37
CA VAL A 550 43.01 -12.61 -11.53
C VAL A 550 44.22 -13.56 -11.63
N ALA A 551 45.24 -13.21 -12.41
CA ALA A 551 46.46 -14.01 -12.57
C ALA A 551 47.23 -14.17 -11.23
N LYS A 552 47.30 -13.10 -10.43
CA LYS A 552 47.90 -13.17 -9.08
C LYS A 552 47.15 -14.14 -8.15
N ARG A 553 45.84 -14.25 -8.26
CA ARG A 553 45.06 -15.17 -7.45
C ARG A 553 45.16 -16.60 -7.97
N TYR A 554 45.19 -16.80 -9.30
CA TYR A 554 45.40 -18.10 -9.93
C TYR A 554 46.74 -18.76 -9.55
N GLN A 555 47.81 -17.97 -9.37
CA GLN A 555 49.13 -18.46 -8.95
C GLN A 555 49.17 -18.82 -7.46
N ARG A 556 48.21 -18.39 -6.64
CA ARG A 556 48.13 -18.67 -5.20
C ARG A 556 47.16 -19.79 -4.82
N ALA A 557 46.32 -20.23 -5.76
CA ALA A 557 45.40 -21.36 -5.65
C ALA A 557 46.03 -22.64 -6.18
#